data_c0420a0602361b95869c04117329e095
#
_entry.id   c0420a0602361b95869c04117329e095
#
_cell.length_a   1.000
_cell.length_b   1.000
_cell.length_c   1.000
_cell.angle_alpha   90.00
_cell.angle_beta   90.00
_cell.angle_gamma   90.00
#
_symmetry.space_group_name_H-M   'P 1'
#
loop_
_entity.id
_entity.type
_entity.pdbx_description
1 polymer ?
#
loop_
_entity_poly.entity_id
_entity_poly.type
_entity_poly.pdbx_seq_one_letter_code
_entity_poly.pdbx_strand_id
1 'polypeptide(L)'
;MSSGADLKGFADVLRNLESHLGDAKVQRVTSRALKAVANETLEDFKEALEVFKDKGETIESATVGRVTGLALGVPVIKIGFGKGSRWRLVHLNEFGYAKKAHPRGFGVIRRFSEANAQKYKYRIAKQLKIEGFR
;
A
#
# COMPACT_ATOMS: atom_id res chain seq x y z
N MET A 1 -11.45 2.74 5.72
CA MET A 1 -10.66 1.53 6.01
C MET A 1 -11.11 0.40 5.11
N SER A 2 -10.20 -0.36 4.58
CA SER A 2 -10.59 -1.50 3.77
C SER A 2 -11.47 -2.43 4.60
N SER A 3 -12.59 -2.85 4.05
CA SER A 3 -13.47 -3.74 4.75
C SER A 3 -12.91 -5.17 4.76
N GLY A 4 -13.31 -5.98 5.73
CA GLY A 4 -13.00 -7.40 5.73
C GLY A 4 -13.51 -8.12 4.48
N ALA A 5 -14.56 -7.58 3.85
CA ALA A 5 -15.10 -8.12 2.59
C ALA A 5 -14.09 -8.04 1.45
N ASP A 6 -13.30 -6.97 1.38
CA ASP A 6 -12.28 -6.80 0.34
C ASP A 6 -11.17 -7.84 0.48
N LEU A 7 -10.71 -8.06 1.71
CA LEU A 7 -9.69 -9.07 2.01
C LEU A 7 -10.21 -10.48 1.74
N LYS A 8 -11.46 -10.74 2.06
CA LYS A 8 -12.09 -12.03 1.81
C LYS A 8 -12.19 -12.32 0.31
N GLY A 9 -12.64 -11.34 -0.49
CA GLY A 9 -12.71 -11.50 -1.94
C GLY A 9 -11.36 -11.81 -2.56
N PHE A 10 -10.30 -11.11 -2.11
CA PHE A 10 -8.95 -11.38 -2.56
C PHE A 10 -8.48 -12.78 -2.17
N ALA A 11 -8.77 -13.22 -0.94
CA ALA A 11 -8.43 -14.57 -0.50
C ALA A 11 -9.14 -15.66 -1.33
N ASP A 12 -10.40 -15.44 -1.72
CA ASP A 12 -11.14 -16.37 -2.56
C ASP A 12 -10.51 -16.47 -3.95
N VAL A 13 -10.07 -15.36 -4.53
CA VAL A 13 -9.37 -15.37 -5.81
C VAL A 13 -8.08 -16.17 -5.71
N LEU A 14 -7.31 -15.98 -4.64
CA LEU A 14 -6.06 -16.72 -4.42
C LEU A 14 -6.31 -18.22 -4.31
N ARG A 15 -7.35 -18.64 -3.59
CA ARG A 15 -7.69 -20.05 -3.46
C ARG A 15 -8.04 -20.67 -4.81
N ASN A 16 -8.79 -19.96 -5.63
CA ASN A 16 -9.11 -20.42 -6.98
C ASN A 16 -7.87 -20.57 -7.85
N LEU A 17 -6.93 -19.62 -7.74
CA LEU A 17 -5.66 -19.68 -8.45
C LEU A 17 -4.81 -20.86 -7.97
N GLU A 18 -4.76 -21.10 -6.67
CA GLU A 18 -4.02 -22.23 -6.08
C GLU A 18 -4.51 -23.57 -6.63
N SER A 19 -5.82 -23.73 -6.75
CA SER A 19 -6.39 -24.97 -7.27
C SER A 19 -6.03 -25.23 -8.72
N HIS A 20 -5.73 -24.18 -9.51
CA HIS A 20 -5.43 -24.31 -10.95
C HIS A 20 -3.93 -24.26 -11.27
N LEU A 21 -3.16 -23.50 -10.50
CA LEU A 21 -1.78 -23.20 -10.85
C LEU A 21 -0.73 -23.78 -9.89
N GLY A 22 -1.16 -24.27 -8.72
CA GLY A 22 -0.26 -24.70 -7.65
C GLY A 22 0.24 -23.55 -6.78
N ASP A 23 0.57 -23.88 -5.54
CA ASP A 23 0.88 -22.88 -4.49
C ASP A 23 2.10 -22.02 -4.82
N ALA A 24 3.18 -22.64 -5.29
CA ALA A 24 4.43 -21.92 -5.55
C ALA A 24 4.25 -20.87 -6.65
N LYS A 25 3.53 -21.24 -7.71
CA LYS A 25 3.27 -20.31 -8.82
C LYS A 25 2.36 -19.17 -8.38
N VAL A 26 1.32 -19.48 -7.61
CA VAL A 26 0.40 -18.48 -7.08
C VAL A 26 1.13 -17.50 -6.18
N GLN A 27 2.01 -17.97 -5.31
CA GLN A 27 2.80 -17.10 -4.45
C GLN A 27 3.69 -16.15 -5.26
N ARG A 28 4.34 -16.65 -6.33
CA ARG A 28 5.16 -15.80 -7.20
C ARG A 28 4.32 -14.75 -7.93
N VAL A 29 3.19 -15.16 -8.50
CA VAL A 29 2.29 -14.26 -9.21
C VAL A 29 1.74 -13.18 -8.27
N THR A 30 1.29 -13.60 -7.09
CA THR A 30 0.77 -12.68 -6.07
C THR A 30 1.82 -11.68 -5.62
N SER A 31 3.04 -12.16 -5.37
CA SER A 31 4.13 -11.31 -4.94
C SER A 31 4.48 -10.25 -5.98
N ARG A 32 4.56 -10.64 -7.26
CA ARG A 32 4.80 -9.70 -8.36
C ARG A 32 3.69 -8.68 -8.51
N ALA A 33 2.43 -9.14 -8.44
CA ALA A 33 1.27 -8.26 -8.55
C ALA A 33 1.25 -7.23 -7.43
N LEU A 34 1.49 -7.67 -6.19
CA LEU A 34 1.53 -6.77 -5.03
C LEU A 34 2.65 -5.74 -5.15
N LYS A 35 3.83 -6.15 -5.58
CA LYS A 35 4.96 -5.23 -5.78
C LYS A 35 4.65 -4.18 -6.83
N ALA A 36 4.07 -4.60 -7.96
CA ALA A 36 3.70 -3.67 -9.03
C ALA A 36 2.67 -2.65 -8.55
N VAL A 37 1.63 -3.11 -7.86
CA VAL A 37 0.60 -2.24 -7.31
C VAL A 37 1.17 -1.33 -6.22
N ALA A 38 2.06 -1.85 -5.38
CA ALA A 38 2.69 -1.07 -4.32
C ALA A 38 3.57 0.04 -4.89
N ASN A 39 4.27 -0.21 -6.00
CA ASN A 39 5.07 0.83 -6.65
C ASN A 39 4.20 1.94 -7.25
N GLU A 40 3.07 1.59 -7.86
CA GLU A 40 2.10 2.59 -8.32
C GLU A 40 1.53 3.38 -7.14
N THR A 41 1.18 2.70 -6.07
CA THR A 41 0.65 3.31 -4.86
C THR A 41 1.69 4.22 -4.19
N LEU A 42 2.96 3.82 -4.22
CA LEU A 42 4.05 4.63 -3.69
C LEU A 42 4.15 5.97 -4.40
N GLU A 43 4.01 5.99 -5.71
CA GLU A 43 4.03 7.25 -6.46
C GLU A 43 2.86 8.15 -6.06
N ASP A 44 1.67 7.59 -5.92
CA ASP A 44 0.50 8.33 -5.44
C ASP A 44 0.71 8.83 -4.00
N PHE A 45 1.34 8.02 -3.16
CA PHE A 45 1.63 8.37 -1.78
C PHE A 45 2.62 9.53 -1.71
N LYS A 46 3.68 9.50 -2.50
CA LYS A 46 4.65 10.60 -2.58
C LYS A 46 3.98 11.90 -3.02
N GLU A 47 3.09 11.81 -4.00
CA GLU A 47 2.32 12.96 -4.46
C GLU A 47 1.45 13.53 -3.33
N ALA A 48 0.78 12.68 -2.57
CA ALA A 48 -0.02 13.10 -1.43
C ALA A 48 0.84 13.77 -0.35
N LEU A 49 2.09 13.32 -0.18
CA LEU A 49 3.00 13.87 0.82
C LEU A 49 3.61 15.23 0.43
N GLU A 50 3.37 15.73 -0.78
CA GLU A 50 3.89 17.04 -1.20
C GLU A 50 3.48 18.16 -0.24
N VAL A 51 2.33 18.03 0.42
CA VAL A 51 1.87 19.00 1.41
C VAL A 51 2.82 19.12 2.61
N PHE A 52 3.61 18.08 2.89
CA PHE A 52 4.61 18.07 3.98
C PHE A 52 5.98 18.53 3.52
N LYS A 53 6.13 18.85 2.24
CA LYS A 53 7.44 19.08 1.66
C LYS A 53 8.14 20.28 2.29
N ASP A 54 9.28 20.00 2.91
CA ASP A 54 10.23 21.01 3.38
C ASP A 54 11.45 20.95 2.47
N LYS A 55 12.25 19.89 2.61
CA LYS A 55 13.44 19.66 1.77
C LYS A 55 13.29 18.44 0.84
N GLY A 56 12.14 17.76 0.89
CA GLY A 56 11.89 16.57 0.09
C GLY A 56 12.45 15.29 0.66
N GLU A 57 13.26 15.32 1.69
CA GLU A 57 13.89 14.14 2.28
C GLU A 57 12.91 13.10 2.78
N THR A 58 11.85 13.55 3.44
CA THR A 58 10.81 12.66 3.96
C THR A 58 10.07 11.94 2.83
N ILE A 59 9.77 12.69 1.76
CA ILE A 59 9.08 12.12 0.59
C ILE A 59 9.99 11.09 -0.09
N GLU A 60 11.26 11.41 -0.27
CA GLU A 60 12.23 10.49 -0.86
C GLU A 60 12.45 9.22 -0.03
N SER A 61 12.28 9.32 1.29
CA SER A 61 12.42 8.17 2.18
C SER A 61 11.23 7.21 2.15
N ALA A 62 10.12 7.59 1.54
CA ALA A 62 8.98 6.70 1.38
C ALA A 62 9.37 5.51 0.50
N THR A 63 9.07 4.33 0.96
CA THR A 63 9.51 3.10 0.31
C THR A 63 8.51 1.97 0.49
N VAL A 64 8.64 0.96 -0.35
CA VAL A 64 7.85 -0.27 -0.30
C VAL A 64 8.66 -1.35 0.40
N GLY A 65 8.02 -2.03 1.34
CA GLY A 65 8.63 -3.15 2.05
C GLY A 65 8.56 -4.46 1.26
N ARG A 66 8.88 -5.55 1.94
CA ARG A 66 8.79 -6.88 1.38
C ARG A 66 7.37 -7.44 1.50
N VAL A 67 7.01 -8.33 0.58
CA VAL A 67 5.76 -9.08 0.70
C VAL A 67 5.91 -10.09 1.84
N THR A 68 4.95 -10.10 2.76
CA THR A 68 4.89 -11.03 3.88
C THR A 68 3.55 -11.75 3.89
N GLY A 69 3.44 -12.79 4.71
CA GLY A 69 2.18 -13.50 4.92
C GLY A 69 1.78 -14.46 3.79
N LEU A 70 2.65 -14.71 2.80
CA LEU A 70 2.34 -15.63 1.71
C LEU A 70 2.05 -17.04 2.23
N ALA A 71 2.83 -17.53 3.17
CA ALA A 71 2.66 -18.85 3.73
C ALA A 71 1.35 -18.99 4.54
N LEU A 72 0.85 -17.87 5.05
CA LEU A 72 -0.39 -17.84 5.84
C LEU A 72 -1.63 -17.55 4.97
N GLY A 73 -1.44 -17.38 3.66
CA GLY A 73 -2.55 -17.07 2.75
C GLY A 73 -3.08 -15.64 2.85
N VAL A 74 -2.39 -14.76 3.57
CA VAL A 74 -2.74 -13.35 3.70
C VAL A 74 -1.53 -12.51 3.30
N PRO A 75 -1.31 -12.34 1.99
CA PRO A 75 -0.18 -11.55 1.52
C PRO A 75 -0.36 -10.06 1.84
N VAL A 76 0.70 -9.46 2.37
CA VAL A 76 0.71 -8.06 2.78
C VAL A 76 2.00 -7.41 2.28
N ILE A 77 1.87 -6.20 1.78
CA ILE A 77 3.00 -5.34 1.47
C ILE A 77 2.78 -4.00 2.15
N LYS A 78 3.82 -3.46 2.75
CA LYS A 78 3.73 -2.20 3.49
C LYS A 78 4.45 -1.09 2.74
N ILE A 79 3.87 0.09 2.81
CA ILE A 79 4.49 1.32 2.33
C ILE A 79 4.75 2.19 3.57
N GLY A 80 5.94 2.70 3.70
CA GLY A 80 6.30 3.49 4.86
C GLY A 80 7.55 4.31 4.61
N PHE A 81 8.17 4.76 5.70
CA PHE A 81 9.34 5.62 5.66
C PHE A 81 10.58 4.84 6.09
N GLY A 82 11.69 5.07 5.38
CA GLY A 82 12.96 4.45 5.70
C GLY A 82 13.65 5.13 6.90
N LYS A 83 14.78 4.56 7.29
CA LYS A 83 15.62 5.11 8.36
C LYS A 83 16.11 6.52 7.97
N GLY A 84 16.24 7.38 8.98
CA GLY A 84 16.70 8.74 8.77
C GLY A 84 15.62 9.69 8.29
N SER A 85 14.40 9.22 8.08
CA SER A 85 13.28 10.06 7.69
C SER A 85 12.79 10.92 8.85
N ARG A 86 12.10 12.00 8.50
CA ARG A 86 11.44 12.87 9.48
C ARG A 86 9.98 12.44 9.70
N TRP A 87 9.75 11.15 9.82
CA TRP A 87 8.41 10.58 9.97
C TRP A 87 7.65 11.16 11.17
N ARG A 88 8.37 11.54 12.23
CA ARG A 88 7.73 12.14 13.42
C ARG A 88 7.05 13.46 13.08
N LEU A 89 7.63 14.25 12.20
CA LEU A 89 7.01 15.49 11.73
C LEU A 89 5.77 15.21 10.88
N VAL A 90 5.83 14.17 10.06
CA VAL A 90 4.67 13.71 9.30
C VAL A 90 3.54 13.31 10.26
N HIS A 91 3.87 12.58 11.32
CA HIS A 91 2.90 12.18 12.34
C HIS A 91 2.20 13.38 12.99
N LEU A 92 2.98 14.38 13.39
CA LEU A 92 2.44 15.60 13.98
C LEU A 92 1.52 16.34 13.01
N ASN A 93 1.89 16.40 11.73
CA ASN A 93 1.05 17.04 10.71
C ASN A 93 -0.23 16.24 10.45
N GLU A 94 -0.14 14.92 10.46
CA GLU A 94 -1.30 14.06 10.20
C GLU A 94 -2.36 14.18 11.30
N PHE A 95 -1.95 14.19 12.56
CA PHE A 95 -2.85 14.11 13.71
C PHE A 95 -3.02 15.42 14.47
N GLY A 96 -2.20 16.43 14.17
CA GLY A 96 -2.20 17.67 14.93
C GLY A 96 -1.43 17.55 16.25
N TYR A 97 -1.22 18.65 16.92
CA TYR A 97 -0.51 18.70 18.19
C TYR A 97 -0.98 19.93 19.02
N ALA A 98 -0.50 20.03 20.26
CA ALA A 98 -1.00 21.03 21.22
C ALA A 98 -0.96 22.46 20.69
N LYS A 99 0.12 22.86 19.98
CA LYS A 99 0.27 24.21 19.42
C LYS A 99 -0.55 24.44 18.17
N LYS A 100 -0.92 23.37 17.45
CA LYS A 100 -1.61 23.48 16.18
C LYS A 100 -2.47 22.21 15.95
N ALA A 101 -3.76 22.34 16.24
CA ALA A 101 -4.69 21.21 16.17
C ALA A 101 -4.90 20.73 14.73
N HIS A 102 -4.87 21.64 13.75
CA HIS A 102 -5.09 21.31 12.34
C HIS A 102 -3.96 21.90 11.49
N PRO A 103 -2.76 21.30 11.50
CA PRO A 103 -1.67 21.76 10.66
C PRO A 103 -1.99 21.48 9.18
N ARG A 104 -1.18 22.04 8.29
CA ARG A 104 -1.38 21.99 6.84
C ARG A 104 -1.64 20.58 6.29
N GLY A 105 -0.94 19.59 6.83
CA GLY A 105 -1.07 18.19 6.38
C GLY A 105 -2.05 17.35 7.17
N PHE A 106 -2.95 17.98 7.95
CA PHE A 106 -3.86 17.25 8.80
C PHE A 106 -4.73 16.28 7.99
N GLY A 107 -4.67 15.00 8.37
CA GLY A 107 -5.48 13.94 7.77
C GLY A 107 -5.10 13.56 6.35
N VAL A 108 -3.96 14.02 5.81
CA VAL A 108 -3.55 13.70 4.43
C VAL A 108 -3.37 12.19 4.21
N ILE A 109 -2.67 11.51 5.12
CA ILE A 109 -2.41 10.08 4.99
C ILE A 109 -3.71 9.29 5.11
N ARG A 110 -4.59 9.67 6.01
CA ARG A 110 -5.90 9.06 6.15
C ARG A 110 -6.73 9.20 4.89
N ARG A 111 -6.81 10.39 4.33
CA ARG A 111 -7.52 10.63 3.06
C ARG A 111 -6.90 9.86 1.91
N PHE A 112 -5.58 9.79 1.85
CA PHE A 112 -4.88 8.97 0.87
C PHE A 112 -5.26 7.50 1.00
N SER A 113 -5.23 6.96 2.23
CA SER A 113 -5.59 5.57 2.50
C SER A 113 -7.02 5.25 2.07
N GLU A 114 -7.95 6.14 2.37
CA GLU A 114 -9.35 5.98 1.99
C GLU A 114 -9.53 6.01 0.45
N ALA A 115 -8.86 6.92 -0.22
CA ALA A 115 -8.89 7.00 -1.69
C ALA A 115 -8.25 5.77 -2.32
N ASN A 116 -7.15 5.29 -1.76
CA ASN A 116 -6.45 4.11 -2.27
C ASN A 116 -7.31 2.85 -2.13
N ALA A 117 -8.14 2.76 -1.10
CA ALA A 117 -9.04 1.63 -0.92
C ALA A 117 -9.98 1.43 -2.11
N GLN A 118 -10.31 2.50 -2.84
CA GLN A 118 -11.12 2.42 -4.05
C GLN A 118 -10.33 1.95 -5.27
N LYS A 119 -9.02 2.19 -5.28
CA LYS A 119 -8.14 1.93 -6.44
C LYS A 119 -7.46 0.58 -6.39
N TYR A 120 -7.09 0.10 -5.20
CA TYR A 120 -6.19 -1.05 -5.12
C TYR A 120 -6.80 -2.34 -5.66
N LYS A 121 -8.08 -2.54 -5.48
CA LYS A 121 -8.78 -3.72 -6.01
C LYS A 121 -8.64 -3.82 -7.53
N TYR A 122 -8.90 -2.71 -8.20
CA TYR A 122 -8.78 -2.65 -9.66
C TYR A 122 -7.33 -2.87 -10.09
N ARG A 123 -6.40 -2.22 -9.41
CA ARG A 123 -4.96 -2.35 -9.72
C ARG A 123 -4.47 -3.79 -9.53
N ILE A 124 -4.87 -4.43 -8.42
CA ILE A 124 -4.48 -5.82 -8.15
C ILE A 124 -5.09 -6.76 -9.18
N ALA A 125 -6.37 -6.61 -9.49
CA ALA A 125 -7.03 -7.43 -10.50
C ALA A 125 -6.34 -7.31 -11.86
N LYS A 126 -5.99 -6.10 -12.26
CA LYS A 126 -5.27 -5.84 -13.49
C LYS A 126 -3.90 -6.52 -13.51
N GLN A 127 -3.13 -6.39 -12.43
CA GLN A 127 -1.80 -6.99 -12.34
C GLN A 127 -1.85 -8.51 -12.27
N LEU A 128 -2.83 -9.08 -11.61
CA LEU A 128 -3.01 -10.53 -11.59
C LEU A 128 -3.29 -11.07 -12.99
N LYS A 129 -4.07 -10.37 -13.79
CA LYS A 129 -4.29 -10.75 -15.19
C LYS A 129 -3.00 -10.70 -15.99
N ILE A 130 -2.21 -9.65 -15.81
CA ILE A 130 -0.92 -9.51 -16.52
C ILE A 130 0.04 -10.64 -16.14
N GLU A 131 0.13 -10.98 -14.86
CA GLU A 131 1.13 -11.92 -14.34
C GLU A 131 0.68 -13.38 -14.38
N GLY A 132 -0.61 -13.64 -14.21
CA GLY A 132 -1.08 -15.00 -13.94
C GLY A 132 -2.14 -15.58 -14.85
N PHE A 133 -2.86 -14.77 -15.58
CA PHE A 133 -4.01 -15.24 -16.38
C PHE A 133 -3.81 -15.10 -17.87
N ARG A 134 -2.62 -15.17 -18.31
CA ARG A 134 -2.35 -15.20 -19.76
C ARG A 134 -2.79 -16.51 -20.37
#